data_5b940a3e3caa0e8ec14a6d4de172ab09
#
_entry.id   5b940a3e3caa0e8ec14a6d4de172ab09
#
_cell.length_a   1.000
_cell.length_b   1.000
_cell.length_c   1.000
_cell.angle_alpha   90.00
_cell.angle_beta   90.00
_cell.angle_gamma   90.00
#
_symmetry.space_group_name_H-M   'P 1'
#
loop_
_entity.id
_entity.type
_entity.pdbx_description
1 polymer ?
#
loop_
_entity_poly.entity_id
_entity_poly.type
_entity_poly.pdbx_seq_one_letter_code
_entity_poly.pdbx_strand_id
1 'polypeptide(L)'
;MTTKKADYIWFNGEMVRWEDAKVHVMSHALHYGTSVFEGIRCYDSHKGPVVFRHREHMQRLHDSAKIYRFPVSQSVDELMEACREVIRQNKLTSAYIRPLVFVGDVGMGVNPPAGYNTDVIIAAFPWGAYLGAEALDQGIDAMVSSWNRVAPNTIPTAAKAGGNYLSSLLVGSEARRHGYQEGIALDVNGYISEGAGENLFEVKDGILFTPPFTSSALPGITRDAIIKLAKDLGIEV
;
A
#
# COMPACT_ATOMS: atom_id res chain seq x y z
N MET A 1 5.59 6.78 -15.42
CA MET A 1 6.40 7.76 -14.68
C MET A 1 7.65 7.06 -14.18
N THR A 2 8.84 7.60 -14.45
CA THR A 2 10.09 7.11 -13.85
C THR A 2 10.14 7.54 -12.39
N THR A 3 10.32 6.61 -11.47
CA THR A 3 10.51 6.91 -10.05
C THR A 3 11.78 7.75 -9.90
N LYS A 4 11.67 8.94 -9.32
CA LYS A 4 12.83 9.79 -9.06
C LYS A 4 13.69 9.10 -8.01
N LYS A 5 14.97 8.85 -8.34
CA LYS A 5 15.94 8.16 -7.50
C LYS A 5 16.19 8.94 -6.21
N ALA A 6 16.27 8.23 -5.10
CA ALA A 6 16.83 8.71 -3.83
C ALA A 6 18.28 8.22 -3.69
N ASP A 7 19.02 8.71 -2.70
CA ASP A 7 20.41 8.29 -2.50
C ASP A 7 20.54 7.03 -1.68
N TYR A 8 19.65 6.84 -0.70
CA TYR A 8 19.72 5.75 0.28
C TYR A 8 18.39 5.05 0.47
N ILE A 9 18.47 3.77 0.82
CA ILE A 9 17.38 2.91 1.29
C ILE A 9 17.79 2.33 2.63
N TRP A 10 16.85 2.24 3.58
CA TRP A 10 17.06 1.46 4.79
C TRP A 10 16.80 -0.02 4.49
N PHE A 11 17.73 -0.89 4.83
CA PHE A 11 17.66 -2.32 4.57
C PHE A 11 18.14 -3.10 5.82
N ASN A 12 17.27 -3.83 6.46
CA ASN A 12 17.56 -4.70 7.63
C ASN A 12 18.38 -4.03 8.76
N GLY A 13 18.15 -2.77 9.04
CA GLY A 13 18.85 -2.05 10.11
C GLY A 13 19.91 -1.06 9.62
N GLU A 14 20.26 -1.09 8.35
CA GLU A 14 21.34 -0.27 7.79
C GLU A 14 20.88 0.63 6.65
N MET A 15 21.53 1.79 6.50
CA MET A 15 21.36 2.65 5.34
C MET A 15 22.30 2.20 4.23
N VAL A 16 21.74 1.69 3.13
CA VAL A 16 22.51 1.27 1.95
C VAL A 16 22.30 2.25 0.80
N ARG A 17 23.25 2.31 -0.11
CA ARG A 17 23.08 3.10 -1.35
C ARG A 17 21.93 2.54 -2.17
N TRP A 18 21.20 3.42 -2.86
CA TRP A 18 20.08 3.02 -3.72
C TRP A 18 20.45 1.93 -4.72
N GLU A 19 21.61 2.07 -5.36
CA GLU A 19 22.13 1.13 -6.36
C GLU A 19 22.55 -0.23 -5.79
N ASP A 20 22.80 -0.31 -4.48
CA ASP A 20 23.27 -1.52 -3.79
C ASP A 20 22.12 -2.27 -3.09
N ALA A 21 20.94 -1.66 -2.99
CA ALA A 21 19.73 -2.30 -2.45
C ALA A 21 19.20 -3.33 -3.45
N LYS A 22 19.81 -4.52 -3.46
CA LYS A 22 19.53 -5.63 -4.40
C LYS A 22 19.11 -6.86 -3.63
N VAL A 23 18.27 -7.68 -4.26
CA VAL A 23 17.87 -8.98 -3.74
C VAL A 23 18.28 -10.07 -4.72
N HIS A 24 18.54 -11.28 -4.22
CA HIS A 24 18.86 -12.41 -5.06
C HIS A 24 17.62 -12.83 -5.89
N VAL A 25 17.83 -13.29 -7.12
CA VAL A 25 16.73 -13.74 -7.99
C VAL A 25 15.96 -14.94 -7.43
N MET A 26 16.55 -15.68 -6.49
CA MET A 26 15.90 -16.78 -5.77
C MET A 26 15.08 -16.34 -4.55
N SER A 27 14.95 -15.03 -4.31
CA SER A 27 14.09 -14.54 -3.24
C SER A 27 12.66 -15.08 -3.41
N HIS A 28 12.15 -15.72 -2.37
CA HIS A 28 10.85 -16.39 -2.35
C HIS A 28 9.71 -15.45 -2.76
N ALA A 29 9.80 -14.19 -2.36
CA ALA A 29 8.84 -13.17 -2.74
C ALA A 29 8.72 -12.93 -4.25
N LEU A 30 9.81 -13.10 -5.02
CA LEU A 30 9.78 -12.96 -6.48
C LEU A 30 9.05 -14.12 -7.16
N HIS A 31 9.04 -15.29 -6.56
CA HIS A 31 8.40 -16.49 -7.11
C HIS A 31 6.97 -16.67 -6.64
N TYR A 32 6.66 -16.29 -5.40
CA TYR A 32 5.38 -16.61 -4.74
C TYR A 32 4.61 -15.39 -4.22
N GLY A 33 5.12 -14.17 -4.43
CA GLY A 33 4.45 -12.93 -3.98
C GLY A 33 4.42 -12.75 -2.46
N THR A 34 5.30 -13.46 -1.72
CA THR A 34 5.34 -13.49 -0.25
C THR A 34 5.95 -12.22 0.33
N SER A 35 5.17 -11.16 0.28
CA SER A 35 5.54 -9.85 0.84
C SER A 35 4.32 -9.11 1.33
N VAL A 36 4.53 -8.17 2.27
CA VAL A 36 3.56 -7.17 2.71
C VAL A 36 4.22 -5.80 2.69
N PHE A 37 3.44 -4.75 2.40
CA PHE A 37 4.01 -3.43 2.23
C PHE A 37 3.09 -2.32 2.70
N GLU A 38 3.65 -1.13 2.83
CA GLU A 38 2.89 0.09 3.07
C GLU A 38 3.17 1.16 2.01
N GLY A 39 2.24 2.09 1.91
CA GLY A 39 2.38 3.30 1.11
C GLY A 39 1.96 4.49 1.95
N ILE A 40 2.92 5.35 2.29
CA ILE A 40 2.72 6.41 3.28
C ILE A 40 3.14 7.74 2.67
N ARG A 41 2.36 8.79 2.95
CA ARG A 41 2.72 10.14 2.53
C ARG A 41 3.44 10.87 3.65
N CYS A 42 4.56 11.50 3.28
CA CYS A 42 5.21 12.54 4.05
C CYS A 42 4.89 13.87 3.37
N TYR A 43 4.39 14.84 4.13
CA TYR A 43 4.03 16.17 3.65
C TYR A 43 4.99 17.22 4.19
N ASP A 44 5.34 18.17 3.37
CA ASP A 44 6.02 19.38 3.80
C ASP A 44 5.06 20.24 4.64
N SER A 45 5.50 20.71 5.78
CA SER A 45 4.71 21.52 6.69
C SER A 45 5.57 22.60 7.37
N HIS A 46 4.92 23.58 8.01
CA HIS A 46 5.60 24.60 8.82
C HIS A 46 6.40 24.02 10.00
N LYS A 47 6.22 22.74 10.34
CA LYS A 47 6.98 22.01 11.36
C LYS A 47 8.07 21.10 10.75
N GLY A 48 8.29 21.19 9.44
CA GLY A 48 9.14 20.28 8.66
C GLY A 48 8.35 19.08 8.12
N PRO A 49 9.05 18.02 7.68
CA PRO A 49 8.43 16.83 7.12
C PRO A 49 7.54 16.11 8.13
N VAL A 50 6.26 15.89 7.80
CA VAL A 50 5.29 15.20 8.67
C VAL A 50 4.74 13.97 7.95
N VAL A 51 4.89 12.81 8.58
CA VAL A 51 4.36 11.53 8.07
C VAL A 51 2.93 11.33 8.55
N PHE A 52 1.98 11.26 7.62
CA PHE A 52 0.57 11.13 7.95
C PHE A 52 0.26 9.75 8.55
N ARG A 53 -0.37 9.76 9.74
CA ARG A 53 -0.81 8.55 10.47
C ARG A 53 0.25 7.43 10.51
N HIS A 54 1.48 7.82 10.80
CA HIS A 54 2.67 6.97 10.69
C HIS A 54 2.54 5.67 11.52
N ARG A 55 2.08 5.78 12.77
CA ARG A 55 1.95 4.63 13.67
C ARG A 55 0.93 3.62 13.15
N GLU A 56 -0.20 4.06 12.65
CA GLU A 56 -1.24 3.19 12.13
C GLU A 56 -0.78 2.46 10.85
N HIS A 57 0.03 3.11 10.01
CA HIS A 57 0.64 2.46 8.87
C HIS A 57 1.63 1.37 9.30
N MET A 58 2.51 1.63 10.27
CA MET A 58 3.44 0.61 10.77
C MET A 58 2.71 -0.53 11.48
N GLN A 59 1.66 -0.22 12.23
CA GLN A 59 0.81 -1.24 12.84
C GLN A 59 0.16 -2.13 11.75
N ARG A 60 -0.41 -1.54 10.69
CA ARG A 60 -1.02 -2.31 9.60
C ARG A 60 0.00 -3.15 8.84
N LEU A 61 1.26 -2.70 8.72
CA LEU A 61 2.35 -3.52 8.17
C LEU A 61 2.56 -4.78 9.01
N HIS A 62 2.63 -4.64 10.33
CA HIS A 62 2.72 -5.77 11.26
C HIS A 62 1.49 -6.67 11.22
N ASP A 63 0.28 -6.10 11.18
CA ASP A 63 -0.95 -6.87 11.10
C ASP A 63 -1.03 -7.66 9.79
N SER A 64 -0.62 -7.06 8.67
CA SER A 64 -0.50 -7.73 7.38
C SER A 64 0.51 -8.89 7.42
N ALA A 65 1.67 -8.68 8.01
CA ALA A 65 2.69 -9.71 8.20
C ALA A 65 2.16 -10.85 9.10
N LYS A 66 1.49 -10.51 10.19
CA LYS A 66 0.90 -11.47 11.12
C LYS A 66 -0.14 -12.39 10.47
N ILE A 67 -0.97 -11.85 9.56
CA ILE A 67 -1.96 -12.64 8.81
C ILE A 67 -1.28 -13.78 8.03
N TYR A 68 -0.12 -13.49 7.42
CA TYR A 68 0.68 -14.48 6.69
C TYR A 68 1.73 -15.18 7.54
N ARG A 69 1.80 -14.87 8.85
CA ARG A 69 2.81 -15.41 9.78
C ARG A 69 4.26 -15.09 9.37
N PHE A 70 4.46 -13.97 8.68
CA PHE A 70 5.80 -13.48 8.39
C PHE A 70 6.43 -12.91 9.66
N PRO A 71 7.59 -13.42 10.07
CA PRO A 71 8.28 -12.86 11.23
C PRO A 71 8.83 -11.47 10.91
N VAL A 72 8.53 -10.49 11.77
CA VAL A 72 9.08 -9.13 11.69
C VAL A 72 9.79 -8.88 13.00
N SER A 73 11.11 -8.73 12.97
CA SER A 73 11.93 -8.56 14.17
C SER A 73 11.89 -7.14 14.73
N GLN A 74 11.70 -6.15 13.86
CA GLN A 74 11.63 -4.74 14.24
C GLN A 74 10.26 -4.41 14.83
N SER A 75 10.23 -3.66 15.92
CA SER A 75 9.02 -3.09 16.49
C SER A 75 8.44 -1.97 15.63
N VAL A 76 7.19 -1.60 15.90
CA VAL A 76 6.52 -0.44 15.26
C VAL A 76 7.35 0.82 15.43
N ASP A 77 7.90 1.07 16.63
CA ASP A 77 8.68 2.28 16.92
C ASP A 77 10.03 2.29 16.18
N GLU A 78 10.72 1.15 16.06
CA GLU A 78 11.96 1.03 15.29
C GLU A 78 11.69 1.28 13.79
N LEU A 79 10.62 0.73 13.23
CA LEU A 79 10.26 0.99 11.82
C LEU A 79 9.85 2.46 11.59
N MET A 80 9.17 3.09 12.55
CA MET A 80 8.87 4.52 12.49
C MET A 80 10.17 5.35 12.48
N GLU A 81 11.14 5.01 13.32
CA GLU A 81 12.43 5.73 13.32
C GLU A 81 13.22 5.49 12.03
N ALA A 82 13.24 4.26 11.53
CA ALA A 82 13.85 3.94 10.24
C ALA A 82 13.23 4.78 9.09
N CYS A 83 11.91 4.96 9.05
CA CYS A 83 11.26 5.85 8.07
C CYS A 83 11.75 7.29 8.19
N ARG A 84 11.87 7.83 9.42
CA ARG A 84 12.39 9.19 9.64
C ARG A 84 13.83 9.32 9.19
N GLU A 85 14.64 8.30 9.46
CA GLU A 85 16.04 8.27 9.05
C GLU A 85 16.18 8.28 7.54
N VAL A 86 15.39 7.49 6.81
CA VAL A 86 15.39 7.51 5.34
C VAL A 86 15.03 8.90 4.79
N ILE A 87 14.05 9.59 5.40
CA ILE A 87 13.66 10.95 5.01
C ILE A 87 14.83 11.94 5.25
N ARG A 88 15.48 11.86 6.43
CA ARG A 88 16.61 12.73 6.80
C ARG A 88 17.82 12.53 5.90
N GLN A 89 18.23 11.28 5.68
CA GLN A 89 19.39 10.95 4.87
C GLN A 89 19.23 11.36 3.40
N ASN A 90 18.01 11.25 2.89
CA ASN A 90 17.67 11.69 1.52
C ASN A 90 17.27 13.17 1.44
N LYS A 91 17.30 13.93 2.54
CA LYS A 91 16.96 15.37 2.61
C LYS A 91 15.58 15.69 2.01
N LEU A 92 14.60 14.80 2.24
CA LEU A 92 13.26 14.92 1.68
C LEU A 92 12.38 15.78 2.60
N THR A 93 11.68 16.75 2.03
CA THR A 93 10.64 17.55 2.72
C THR A 93 9.24 16.99 2.47
N SER A 94 9.03 16.41 1.29
CA SER A 94 7.82 15.69 0.90
C SER A 94 8.20 14.40 0.20
N ALA A 95 7.54 13.29 0.53
CA ALA A 95 7.88 11.99 -0.03
C ALA A 95 6.71 11.00 -0.03
N TYR A 96 6.84 10.00 -0.87
CA TYR A 96 6.17 8.72 -0.72
C TYR A 96 7.14 7.75 -0.06
N ILE A 97 6.71 7.09 1.00
CA ILE A 97 7.49 6.11 1.75
C ILE A 97 6.92 4.72 1.48
N ARG A 98 7.79 3.79 1.11
CA ARG A 98 7.48 2.40 0.80
C ARG A 98 8.21 1.46 1.75
N PRO A 99 7.65 1.16 2.92
CA PRO A 99 8.08 0.01 3.73
C PRO A 99 7.62 -1.30 3.06
N LEU A 100 8.49 -2.30 3.08
CA LEU A 100 8.23 -3.62 2.53
C LEU A 100 8.87 -4.67 3.45
N VAL A 101 8.11 -5.68 3.83
CA VAL A 101 8.57 -6.91 4.46
C VAL A 101 8.42 -8.03 3.45
N PHE A 102 9.45 -8.81 3.21
CA PHE A 102 9.40 -9.89 2.23
C PHE A 102 10.22 -11.11 2.65
N VAL A 103 9.84 -12.26 2.14
CA VAL A 103 10.61 -13.49 2.32
C VAL A 103 11.72 -13.52 1.27
N GLY A 104 12.98 -13.49 1.73
CA GLY A 104 14.17 -13.48 0.91
C GLY A 104 14.50 -14.87 0.32
N ASP A 105 15.78 -15.15 0.11
CA ASP A 105 16.24 -16.47 -0.36
C ASP A 105 16.26 -17.45 0.82
N VAL A 106 15.23 -18.25 0.91
CA VAL A 106 15.05 -19.28 1.96
C VAL A 106 14.94 -20.69 1.35
N GLY A 107 15.36 -20.84 0.10
CA GLY A 107 15.22 -22.06 -0.69
C GLY A 107 13.90 -22.11 -1.47
N MET A 108 13.80 -23.13 -2.34
CA MET A 108 12.62 -23.35 -3.20
C MET A 108 11.56 -24.16 -2.46
N GLY A 109 10.32 -23.84 -2.72
CA GLY A 109 9.13 -24.47 -2.14
C GLY A 109 8.13 -23.45 -1.68
N VAL A 110 6.84 -23.76 -1.74
CA VAL A 110 5.76 -22.81 -1.38
C VAL A 110 5.81 -22.42 0.10
N ASN A 111 6.24 -23.35 0.94
CA ASN A 111 6.35 -23.12 2.38
C ASN A 111 7.81 -22.83 2.76
N PRO A 112 8.13 -21.64 3.28
CA PRO A 112 9.45 -21.37 3.86
C PRO A 112 9.77 -22.35 4.98
N PRO A 113 11.06 -22.68 5.19
CA PRO A 113 11.47 -23.60 6.25
C PRO A 113 11.18 -23.03 7.65
N ALA A 114 11.01 -23.89 8.65
CA ALA A 114 10.80 -23.44 10.02
C ALA A 114 11.95 -22.54 10.50
N GLY A 115 11.63 -21.44 11.20
CA GLY A 115 12.63 -20.50 11.73
C GLY A 115 13.23 -19.54 10.69
N TYR A 116 12.64 -19.42 9.50
CA TYR A 116 13.08 -18.43 8.52
C TYR A 116 12.90 -17.00 9.04
N ASN A 117 13.66 -16.07 8.48
CA ASN A 117 13.51 -14.64 8.71
C ASN A 117 12.96 -13.96 7.45
N THR A 118 12.42 -12.76 7.64
CA THR A 118 12.08 -11.86 6.55
C THR A 118 13.08 -10.73 6.44
N ASP A 119 13.22 -10.21 5.23
CA ASP A 119 13.92 -8.96 4.98
C ASP A 119 12.95 -7.78 5.09
N VAL A 120 13.44 -6.65 5.60
CA VAL A 120 12.69 -5.42 5.72
C VAL A 120 13.43 -4.29 5.02
N ILE A 121 12.76 -3.61 4.10
CA ILE A 121 13.28 -2.41 3.45
C ILE A 121 12.35 -1.23 3.64
N ILE A 122 12.91 -0.02 3.66
CA ILE A 122 12.16 1.23 3.62
C ILE A 122 12.82 2.14 2.59
N ALA A 123 12.11 2.41 1.50
CA ALA A 123 12.49 3.39 0.49
C ALA A 123 11.63 4.64 0.64
N ALA A 124 12.20 5.81 0.39
CA ALA A 124 11.45 7.06 0.31
C ALA A 124 11.94 7.88 -0.90
N PHE A 125 10.99 8.47 -1.63
CA PHE A 125 11.29 9.24 -2.83
C PHE A 125 10.20 10.27 -3.13
N PRO A 126 10.51 11.37 -3.83
CA PRO A 126 9.50 12.31 -4.26
C PRO A 126 8.49 11.66 -5.19
N TRP A 127 7.20 11.81 -4.89
CA TRP A 127 6.11 11.33 -5.72
C TRP A 127 4.94 12.32 -5.69
N GLY A 128 4.44 12.70 -6.85
CA GLY A 128 3.26 13.54 -6.99
C GLY A 128 1.93 12.84 -6.68
N ALA A 129 0.82 13.43 -7.10
CA ALA A 129 -0.50 12.79 -7.02
C ALA A 129 -0.53 11.52 -7.88
N TYR A 130 -1.11 10.43 -7.35
CA TYR A 130 -1.15 9.12 -8.00
C TYR A 130 -1.81 9.16 -9.39
N LEU A 131 -2.95 9.83 -9.50
CA LEU A 131 -3.70 9.99 -10.75
C LEU A 131 -3.32 11.27 -11.54
N GLY A 132 -2.31 12.02 -11.08
CA GLY A 132 -1.92 13.30 -11.66
C GLY A 132 -2.56 14.50 -10.93
N ALA A 133 -1.93 15.67 -11.07
CA ALA A 133 -2.43 16.87 -10.39
C ALA A 133 -3.79 17.35 -10.93
N GLU A 134 -4.01 17.22 -12.24
CA GLU A 134 -5.25 17.62 -12.91
C GLU A 134 -6.47 16.80 -12.46
N ALA A 135 -6.26 15.54 -12.05
CA ALA A 135 -7.34 14.67 -11.57
C ALA A 135 -8.02 15.18 -10.29
N LEU A 136 -7.34 16.01 -9.50
CA LEU A 136 -7.92 16.60 -8.30
C LEU A 136 -8.99 17.65 -8.62
N ASP A 137 -8.84 18.37 -9.73
CA ASP A 137 -9.74 19.45 -10.13
C ASP A 137 -10.79 18.99 -11.13
N GLN A 138 -10.41 18.12 -12.08
CA GLN A 138 -11.27 17.71 -13.21
C GLN A 138 -11.93 16.35 -12.99
N GLY A 139 -11.48 15.57 -12.01
CA GLY A 139 -11.87 14.18 -11.87
C GLY A 139 -11.19 13.28 -12.89
N ILE A 140 -11.66 12.05 -13.00
CA ILE A 140 -11.18 11.03 -13.93
C ILE A 140 -12.35 10.21 -14.47
N ASP A 141 -12.15 9.59 -15.62
CA ASP A 141 -13.05 8.56 -16.13
C ASP A 141 -12.64 7.19 -15.57
N ALA A 142 -13.61 6.49 -15.00
CA ALA A 142 -13.44 5.15 -14.46
C ALA A 142 -14.43 4.18 -15.09
N MET A 143 -14.06 2.91 -15.17
CA MET A 143 -14.93 1.83 -15.63
C MET A 143 -15.08 0.74 -14.58
N VAL A 144 -16.20 0.05 -14.57
CA VAL A 144 -16.33 -1.20 -13.83
C VAL A 144 -15.57 -2.29 -14.60
N SER A 145 -14.58 -2.90 -13.95
CA SER A 145 -13.76 -3.94 -14.54
C SER A 145 -14.54 -5.26 -14.67
N SER A 146 -14.18 -6.08 -15.64
CA SER A 146 -14.64 -7.47 -15.75
C SER A 146 -14.00 -8.39 -14.70
N TRP A 147 -12.91 -7.95 -14.05
CA TRP A 147 -12.22 -8.67 -12.98
C TRP A 147 -12.80 -8.31 -11.62
N ASN A 148 -13.31 -9.31 -10.90
CA ASN A 148 -13.74 -9.15 -9.51
C ASN A 148 -12.55 -9.20 -8.55
N ARG A 149 -12.77 -8.65 -7.35
CA ARG A 149 -11.84 -8.88 -6.22
C ARG A 149 -11.88 -10.34 -5.79
N VAL A 150 -10.81 -10.78 -5.15
CA VAL A 150 -10.71 -12.14 -4.60
C VAL A 150 -11.84 -12.43 -3.62
N ALA A 151 -12.39 -13.64 -3.69
CA ALA A 151 -13.48 -14.06 -2.82
C ALA A 151 -13.03 -14.10 -1.34
N PRO A 152 -13.96 -13.87 -0.38
CA PRO A 152 -13.70 -14.17 1.03
C PRO A 152 -13.20 -15.60 1.21
N ASN A 153 -12.30 -15.80 2.17
CA ASN A 153 -11.70 -17.11 2.48
C ASN A 153 -10.88 -17.76 1.34
N THR A 154 -10.39 -16.93 0.39
CA THR A 154 -9.40 -17.36 -0.61
C THR A 154 -8.03 -16.75 -0.30
N ILE A 155 -7.88 -15.44 -0.46
CA ILE A 155 -6.72 -14.67 -0.06
C ILE A 155 -7.20 -13.53 0.86
N PRO A 156 -6.57 -13.31 2.04
CA PRO A 156 -7.02 -12.29 2.99
C PRO A 156 -6.79 -10.88 2.44
N THR A 157 -7.87 -10.16 2.12
CA THR A 157 -7.83 -8.78 1.61
C THR A 157 -7.52 -7.74 2.69
N ALA A 158 -7.67 -8.11 3.98
CA ALA A 158 -7.27 -7.26 5.10
C ALA A 158 -5.74 -7.06 5.19
N ALA A 159 -4.94 -7.95 4.58
CA ALA A 159 -3.50 -7.80 4.48
C ALA A 159 -3.12 -6.99 3.23
N LYS A 160 -2.26 -5.98 3.40
CA LYS A 160 -1.66 -5.25 2.27
C LYS A 160 -0.48 -6.06 1.72
N ALA A 161 -0.79 -7.19 1.07
CA ALA A 161 0.18 -8.18 0.59
C ALA A 161 0.48 -8.00 -0.90
N GLY A 162 1.75 -8.16 -1.28
CA GLY A 162 2.19 -7.99 -2.67
C GLY A 162 1.45 -8.90 -3.64
N GLY A 163 1.20 -10.16 -3.28
CA GLY A 163 0.45 -11.11 -4.10
C GLY A 163 -0.98 -10.67 -4.43
N ASN A 164 -1.65 -9.91 -3.54
CA ASN A 164 -3.01 -9.42 -3.77
C ASN A 164 -3.06 -8.38 -4.91
N TYR A 165 -1.95 -7.71 -5.18
CA TYR A 165 -1.85 -6.65 -6.20
C TYR A 165 -1.79 -7.17 -7.64
N LEU A 166 -1.71 -8.49 -7.85
CA LEU A 166 -1.95 -9.08 -9.17
C LEU A 166 -3.40 -8.86 -9.62
N SER A 167 -4.37 -8.94 -8.71
CA SER A 167 -5.76 -8.56 -8.99
C SER A 167 -5.87 -7.07 -9.35
N SER A 168 -5.20 -6.20 -8.58
CA SER A 168 -5.16 -4.75 -8.86
C SER A 168 -4.55 -4.43 -10.24
N LEU A 169 -3.49 -5.16 -10.62
CA LEU A 169 -2.87 -5.04 -11.93
C LEU A 169 -3.85 -5.38 -13.07
N LEU A 170 -4.62 -6.44 -12.92
CA LEU A 170 -5.62 -6.86 -13.92
C LEU A 170 -6.69 -5.77 -14.10
N VAL A 171 -7.26 -5.29 -13.00
CA VAL A 171 -8.30 -4.24 -12.98
C VAL A 171 -7.78 -2.94 -13.64
N GLY A 172 -6.66 -2.41 -13.18
CA GLY A 172 -6.11 -1.16 -13.71
C GLY A 172 -5.58 -1.30 -15.14
N SER A 173 -5.07 -2.48 -15.55
CA SER A 173 -4.62 -2.70 -16.93
C SER A 173 -5.78 -2.81 -17.90
N GLU A 174 -6.91 -3.40 -17.49
CA GLU A 174 -8.12 -3.44 -18.30
C GLU A 174 -8.65 -2.02 -18.53
N ALA A 175 -8.81 -1.23 -17.47
CA ALA A 175 -9.27 0.14 -17.57
C ALA A 175 -8.43 0.95 -18.58
N ARG A 176 -7.10 0.88 -18.44
CA ARG A 176 -6.19 1.59 -19.35
C ARG A 176 -6.29 1.15 -20.81
N ARG A 177 -6.46 -0.17 -21.07
CA ARG A 177 -6.68 -0.67 -22.44
C ARG A 177 -7.97 -0.12 -23.08
N HIS A 178 -8.96 0.20 -22.25
CA HIS A 178 -10.24 0.78 -22.69
C HIS A 178 -10.28 2.31 -22.63
N GLY A 179 -9.15 2.97 -22.32
CA GLY A 179 -9.04 4.44 -22.34
C GLY A 179 -9.45 5.11 -21.02
N TYR A 180 -9.73 4.37 -19.97
CA TYR A 180 -10.08 4.88 -18.64
C TYR A 180 -8.84 5.04 -17.76
N GLN A 181 -8.87 5.99 -16.83
CA GLN A 181 -7.78 6.24 -15.91
C GLN A 181 -7.76 5.27 -14.74
N GLU A 182 -8.95 4.77 -14.30
CA GLU A 182 -9.06 3.86 -13.16
C GLU A 182 -10.13 2.78 -13.41
N GLY A 183 -9.96 1.63 -12.76
CA GLY A 183 -10.90 0.52 -12.78
C GLY A 183 -11.55 0.31 -11.42
N ILE A 184 -12.87 0.17 -11.40
CA ILE A 184 -13.66 -0.18 -10.22
C ILE A 184 -13.90 -1.70 -10.24
N ALA A 185 -13.46 -2.39 -9.19
CA ALA A 185 -13.70 -3.81 -9.05
C ALA A 185 -14.96 -4.08 -8.22
N LEU A 186 -15.69 -5.09 -8.61
CA LEU A 186 -16.81 -5.64 -7.82
C LEU A 186 -16.31 -6.79 -6.93
N ASP A 187 -17.05 -7.12 -5.88
CA ASP A 187 -16.87 -8.35 -5.16
C ASP A 187 -17.53 -9.54 -5.90
N VAL A 188 -17.42 -10.73 -5.35
CA VAL A 188 -17.97 -11.96 -5.97
C VAL A 188 -19.50 -11.98 -6.03
N ASN A 189 -20.18 -11.11 -5.33
CA ASN A 189 -21.63 -10.97 -5.31
C ASN A 189 -22.14 -9.86 -6.23
N GLY A 190 -21.22 -9.14 -6.92
CA GLY A 190 -21.54 -8.04 -7.81
C GLY A 190 -21.70 -6.67 -7.14
N TYR A 191 -21.33 -6.52 -5.87
CA TYR A 191 -21.31 -5.24 -5.18
C TYR A 191 -19.98 -4.53 -5.39
N ILE A 192 -20.00 -3.19 -5.38
CA ILE A 192 -18.78 -2.37 -5.44
C ILE A 192 -17.85 -2.75 -4.29
N SER A 193 -16.58 -2.98 -4.62
CA SER A 193 -15.52 -3.28 -3.66
C SER A 193 -14.57 -2.09 -3.50
N GLU A 194 -13.64 -1.93 -4.40
CA GLU A 194 -12.62 -0.87 -4.36
C GLU A 194 -12.05 -0.62 -5.76
N GLY A 195 -11.28 0.46 -5.93
CA GLY A 195 -10.48 0.69 -7.14
C GLY A 195 -9.27 -0.26 -7.20
N ALA A 196 -8.42 -0.13 -8.23
CA ALA A 196 -7.22 -0.95 -8.36
C ALA A 196 -6.24 -0.75 -7.20
N GLY A 197 -6.17 0.45 -6.63
CA GLY A 197 -5.30 0.77 -5.50
C GLY A 197 -5.93 1.68 -4.44
N GLU A 198 -7.23 1.98 -4.54
CA GLU A 198 -7.97 2.97 -3.74
C GLU A 198 -9.28 2.41 -3.20
N ASN A 199 -9.65 2.84 -1.98
CA ASN A 199 -11.03 2.67 -1.52
C ASN A 199 -11.95 3.69 -2.20
N LEU A 200 -13.23 3.34 -2.34
CA LEU A 200 -14.24 4.18 -2.98
C LEU A 200 -15.19 4.78 -1.96
N PHE A 201 -15.65 5.99 -2.29
CA PHE A 201 -16.79 6.66 -1.65
C PHE A 201 -17.75 7.15 -2.73
N GLU A 202 -19.01 7.05 -2.45
CA GLU A 202 -20.11 7.63 -3.22
C GLU A 202 -20.83 8.67 -2.37
N VAL A 203 -21.13 9.83 -2.94
CA VAL A 203 -22.00 10.83 -2.31
C VAL A 203 -23.34 10.77 -3.01
N LYS A 204 -24.39 10.46 -2.26
CA LYS A 204 -25.76 10.42 -2.77
C LYS A 204 -26.72 11.00 -1.74
N ASP A 205 -27.54 11.94 -2.16
CA ASP A 205 -28.55 12.61 -1.32
C ASP A 205 -27.96 13.19 -0.01
N GLY A 206 -26.72 13.68 -0.06
CA GLY A 206 -26.00 14.25 1.08
C GLY A 206 -25.36 13.21 2.04
N ILE A 207 -25.49 11.94 1.78
CA ILE A 207 -24.93 10.84 2.54
C ILE A 207 -23.66 10.32 1.85
N LEU A 208 -22.65 9.99 2.63
CA LEU A 208 -21.40 9.41 2.15
C LEU A 208 -21.42 7.88 2.33
N PHE A 209 -21.41 7.14 1.23
CA PHE A 209 -21.37 5.67 1.21
C PHE A 209 -19.98 5.15 0.92
N THR A 210 -19.59 4.04 1.55
CA THR A 210 -18.35 3.31 1.23
C THR A 210 -18.55 1.83 1.44
N PRO A 211 -18.01 0.96 0.56
CA PRO A 211 -18.17 -0.48 0.69
C PRO A 211 -17.67 -1.01 2.04
N PRO A 212 -18.37 -2.00 2.63
CA PRO A 212 -17.89 -2.65 3.86
C PRO A 212 -16.69 -3.54 3.59
N PHE A 213 -15.94 -3.91 4.61
CA PHE A 213 -14.78 -4.82 4.46
C PHE A 213 -15.16 -6.22 3.99
N THR A 214 -16.41 -6.63 4.19
CA THR A 214 -16.97 -7.89 3.68
C THR A 214 -17.01 -7.94 2.14
N SER A 215 -16.95 -6.81 1.46
CA SER A 215 -16.83 -6.70 0.00
C SER A 215 -15.38 -6.82 -0.50
N SER A 216 -14.50 -7.49 0.24
CA SER A 216 -13.10 -7.75 -0.12
C SER A 216 -12.23 -6.49 -0.26
N ALA A 217 -12.64 -5.37 0.34
CA ALA A 217 -11.88 -4.14 0.35
C ALA A 217 -10.78 -4.14 1.44
N LEU A 218 -9.64 -3.51 1.12
CA LEU A 218 -8.57 -3.27 2.11
C LEU A 218 -9.05 -2.26 3.17
N PRO A 219 -8.75 -2.49 4.49
CA PRO A 219 -8.98 -1.50 5.53
C PRO A 219 -8.08 -0.26 5.36
N GLY A 220 -8.51 0.69 4.52
CA GLY A 220 -7.73 1.88 4.18
C GLY A 220 -7.60 2.86 5.33
N ILE A 221 -6.38 3.32 5.62
CA ILE A 221 -6.13 4.34 6.65
C ILE A 221 -6.69 5.69 6.20
N THR A 222 -6.59 6.00 4.92
CA THR A 222 -7.23 7.19 4.34
C THR A 222 -8.76 7.07 4.40
N ARG A 223 -9.32 5.89 4.10
CA ARG A 223 -10.76 5.64 4.26
C ARG A 223 -11.23 5.90 5.70
N ASP A 224 -10.51 5.39 6.70
CA ASP A 224 -10.81 5.64 8.11
C ASP A 224 -10.71 7.12 8.47
N ALA A 225 -9.72 7.84 7.93
CA ALA A 225 -9.59 9.29 8.15
C ALA A 225 -10.76 10.07 7.53
N ILE A 226 -11.20 9.72 6.31
CA ILE A 226 -12.35 10.36 5.64
C ILE A 226 -13.63 10.14 6.44
N ILE A 227 -13.88 8.91 6.92
CA ILE A 227 -15.06 8.60 7.74
C ILE A 227 -15.07 9.44 9.04
N LYS A 228 -13.91 9.57 9.70
CA LYS A 228 -13.78 10.39 10.92
C LYS A 228 -14.06 11.87 10.63
N LEU A 229 -13.43 12.41 9.59
CA LEU A 229 -13.63 13.79 9.18
C LEU A 229 -15.08 14.08 8.78
N ALA A 230 -15.73 13.18 8.04
CA ALA A 230 -17.12 13.31 7.66
C ALA A 230 -18.02 13.41 8.90
N LYS A 231 -17.82 12.53 9.89
CA LYS A 231 -18.56 12.55 11.16
C LYS A 231 -18.33 13.84 11.96
N ASP A 232 -17.08 14.30 12.01
CA ASP A 232 -16.73 15.57 12.70
C ASP A 232 -17.40 16.78 12.03
N LEU A 233 -17.67 16.71 10.73
CA LEU A 233 -18.41 17.71 9.95
C LEU A 233 -19.93 17.51 9.96
N GLY A 234 -20.45 16.50 10.65
CA GLY A 234 -21.86 16.17 10.70
C GLY A 234 -22.42 15.56 9.43
N ILE A 235 -21.55 15.01 8.56
CA ILE A 235 -21.93 14.26 7.35
C ILE A 235 -22.21 12.81 7.73
N GLU A 236 -23.39 12.32 7.35
CA GLU A 236 -23.78 10.92 7.53
C GLU A 236 -22.94 10.00 6.66
N VAL A 237 -22.44 8.84 7.24
CA VAL A 237 -21.62 7.83 6.57
C VAL A 237 -22.15 6.45 6.85
#